data_85a3462180b82bf7a87bbaa63e4e7bce
#
_entry.id   85a3462180b82bf7a87bbaa63e4e7bce
#
_cell.length_a   1.000
_cell.length_b   1.000
_cell.length_c   1.000
_cell.angle_alpha   90.00
_cell.angle_beta   90.00
_cell.angle_gamma   90.00
#
_symmetry.space_group_name_H-M   'P 1'
#
loop_
_entity.id
_entity.type
_entity.pdbx_description
1 polymer ?
#
loop_
_entity_poly.entity_id
_entity_poly.type
_entity_poly.pdbx_seq_one_letter_code
_entity_poly.pdbx_strand_id
1 'polypeptide(L)'
;MTDTQENFDSDYELSKAQEAADAADRLKRGQSWDDWLAIGTFLNIGRNKAMARGGTNEPVGARYVKAFSEWMGSYSWIGDIDKATRTHAMWCVDHLPELVKLRENMGLTQRLACNHPTSMRRRWDKSQKELDKPKSEKKEPKSAALERELEAVAAERDKWKHKAEKDGSLFDLKQDTVKIIAATIASNMSIYRLRDLHKALAAEIERVKAAQKQAG
;
A
#
# COMPACT_ATOMS: atom_id res chain seq x y z
N MET A 1 -1.82 -51.56 -16.26
CA MET A 1 -2.15 -50.61 -15.17
C MET A 1 -1.96 -49.13 -15.57
N THR A 2 -1.73 -48.82 -16.85
CA THR A 2 -1.41 -47.45 -17.36
C THR A 2 -2.65 -46.66 -17.80
N ASP A 3 -3.67 -47.30 -18.39
CA ASP A 3 -4.84 -46.59 -18.96
C ASP A 3 -5.73 -45.86 -17.92
N THR A 4 -5.81 -46.36 -16.69
CA THR A 4 -6.68 -45.75 -15.64
C THR A 4 -6.06 -44.48 -15.09
N GLN A 5 -4.73 -44.39 -14.98
CA GLN A 5 -4.02 -43.20 -14.47
C GLN A 5 -4.03 -42.08 -15.53
N GLU A 6 -3.83 -42.38 -16.79
CA GLU A 6 -3.87 -41.39 -17.88
C GLU A 6 -5.28 -40.75 -18.02
N ASN A 7 -6.35 -41.55 -17.89
CA ASN A 7 -7.73 -41.04 -17.92
C ASN A 7 -8.02 -40.16 -16.72
N PHE A 8 -7.61 -40.50 -15.49
CA PHE A 8 -7.82 -39.69 -14.30
C PHE A 8 -7.08 -38.34 -14.40
N ASP A 9 -5.83 -38.34 -14.89
CA ASP A 9 -5.05 -37.12 -15.09
C ASP A 9 -5.70 -36.19 -16.14
N SER A 10 -6.29 -36.79 -17.19
CA SER A 10 -7.00 -36.05 -18.24
C SER A 10 -8.30 -35.39 -17.71
N ASP A 11 -9.10 -36.12 -16.93
CA ASP A 11 -10.34 -35.60 -16.37
C ASP A 11 -10.07 -34.48 -15.32
N TYR A 12 -9.03 -34.66 -14.52
CA TYR A 12 -8.59 -33.63 -13.58
C TYR A 12 -8.14 -32.35 -14.30
N GLU A 13 -7.35 -32.47 -15.37
CA GLU A 13 -6.94 -31.29 -16.16
C GLU A 13 -8.12 -30.59 -16.80
N LEU A 14 -9.07 -31.33 -17.40
CA LEU A 14 -10.27 -30.76 -18.00
C LEU A 14 -11.11 -30.00 -16.98
N SER A 15 -11.29 -30.57 -15.79
CA SER A 15 -11.98 -29.89 -14.68
C SER A 15 -11.27 -28.58 -14.29
N LYS A 16 -9.95 -28.60 -14.17
CA LYS A 16 -9.18 -27.40 -13.84
C LYS A 16 -9.12 -26.39 -14.99
N ALA A 17 -9.16 -26.84 -16.23
CA ALA A 17 -9.27 -25.95 -17.39
C ALA A 17 -10.57 -25.18 -17.38
N GLN A 18 -11.69 -25.86 -17.09
CA GLN A 18 -13.00 -25.22 -17.01
C GLN A 18 -13.07 -24.23 -15.84
N GLU A 19 -12.62 -24.64 -14.65
CA GLU A 19 -12.56 -23.77 -13.49
C GLU A 19 -11.77 -22.48 -13.77
N ALA A 20 -10.63 -22.60 -14.43
CA ALA A 20 -9.75 -21.48 -14.78
C ALA A 20 -10.37 -20.59 -15.88
N ALA A 21 -11.05 -21.16 -16.86
CA ALA A 21 -11.78 -20.41 -17.89
C ALA A 21 -12.91 -19.59 -17.27
N ASP A 22 -13.71 -20.20 -16.40
CA ASP A 22 -14.78 -19.51 -15.66
C ASP A 22 -14.21 -18.41 -14.76
N ALA A 23 -13.04 -18.63 -14.12
CA ALA A 23 -12.33 -17.63 -13.35
C ALA A 23 -11.87 -16.46 -14.23
N ALA A 24 -11.31 -16.74 -15.41
CA ALA A 24 -10.91 -15.69 -16.36
C ALA A 24 -12.09 -14.84 -16.83
N ASP A 25 -13.26 -15.43 -17.02
CA ASP A 25 -14.48 -14.69 -17.36
C ASP A 25 -15.03 -13.87 -16.17
N ARG A 26 -14.90 -14.37 -14.94
CA ARG A 26 -15.23 -13.58 -13.74
C ARG A 26 -14.31 -12.38 -13.55
N LEU A 27 -13.01 -12.50 -13.89
CA LEU A 27 -12.04 -11.41 -13.81
C LEU A 27 -12.38 -10.23 -14.73
N LYS A 28 -13.12 -10.44 -15.82
CA LYS A 28 -13.62 -9.34 -16.68
C LYS A 28 -14.62 -8.44 -15.94
N ARG A 29 -15.27 -8.95 -14.89
CA ARG A 29 -16.27 -8.24 -14.08
C ARG A 29 -15.74 -7.71 -12.76
N GLY A 30 -14.60 -8.21 -12.28
CA GLY A 30 -13.95 -7.79 -11.05
C GLY A 30 -12.82 -8.72 -10.67
N GLN A 31 -11.78 -8.19 -10.01
CA GLN A 31 -10.62 -8.99 -9.63
C GLN A 31 -10.88 -9.71 -8.30
N SER A 32 -10.80 -11.04 -8.32
CA SER A 32 -10.84 -11.89 -7.14
C SER A 32 -9.50 -12.60 -6.94
N TRP A 33 -9.08 -12.72 -5.70
CA TRP A 33 -7.89 -13.49 -5.34
C TRP A 33 -8.03 -14.97 -5.73
N ASP A 34 -9.19 -15.56 -5.45
CA ASP A 34 -9.45 -16.98 -5.68
C ASP A 34 -9.49 -17.30 -7.19
N ASP A 35 -10.00 -16.39 -8.02
CA ASP A 35 -9.96 -16.54 -9.48
C ASP A 35 -8.52 -16.58 -10.00
N TRP A 36 -7.64 -15.74 -9.47
CA TRP A 36 -6.23 -15.77 -9.83
C TRP A 36 -5.53 -17.05 -9.35
N LEU A 37 -5.91 -17.60 -8.20
CA LEU A 37 -5.38 -18.90 -7.75
C LEU A 37 -5.86 -20.04 -8.64
N ALA A 38 -7.11 -20.07 -9.09
CA ALA A 38 -7.62 -21.07 -10.03
C ALA A 38 -6.83 -21.02 -11.35
N ILE A 39 -6.62 -19.82 -11.92
CA ILE A 39 -5.80 -19.63 -13.12
C ILE A 39 -4.34 -20.08 -12.90
N GLY A 40 -3.73 -19.68 -11.79
CA GLY A 40 -2.35 -20.05 -11.44
C GLY A 40 -2.19 -21.57 -11.29
N THR A 41 -3.17 -22.23 -10.66
CA THR A 41 -3.20 -23.71 -10.51
C THR A 41 -3.22 -24.38 -11.86
N PHE A 42 -4.08 -23.93 -12.75
CA PHE A 42 -4.16 -24.50 -14.10
C PHE A 42 -2.87 -24.27 -14.90
N LEU A 43 -2.28 -23.07 -14.83
CA LEU A 43 -0.99 -22.77 -15.47
C LEU A 43 0.14 -23.64 -14.92
N ASN A 44 0.12 -24.01 -13.63
CA ASN A 44 1.08 -24.94 -13.03
C ASN A 44 0.94 -26.37 -13.56
N ILE A 45 -0.29 -26.82 -13.84
CA ILE A 45 -0.52 -28.10 -14.51
C ILE A 45 0.16 -28.09 -15.89
N GLY A 46 -0.07 -27.03 -16.68
CA GLY A 46 0.57 -26.87 -17.98
C GLY A 46 2.10 -26.79 -17.90
N ARG A 47 2.63 -26.08 -16.90
CA ARG A 47 4.07 -26.02 -16.62
C ARG A 47 4.65 -27.41 -16.39
N ASN A 48 4.01 -28.23 -15.55
CA ASN A 48 4.47 -29.58 -15.24
C ASN A 48 4.42 -30.49 -16.46
N LYS A 49 3.34 -30.43 -17.26
CA LYS A 49 3.24 -31.17 -18.55
C LYS A 49 4.31 -30.73 -19.54
N ALA A 50 4.59 -29.44 -19.64
CA ALA A 50 5.62 -28.93 -20.54
C ALA A 50 7.03 -29.36 -20.10
N MET A 51 7.30 -29.42 -18.80
CA MET A 51 8.55 -29.93 -18.25
C MET A 51 8.70 -31.42 -18.58
N ALA A 52 7.68 -32.23 -18.34
CA ALA A 52 7.69 -33.67 -18.68
C ALA A 52 7.92 -33.89 -20.17
N ARG A 53 7.19 -33.17 -21.04
CA ARG A 53 7.36 -33.27 -22.51
C ARG A 53 8.71 -32.75 -22.99
N GLY A 54 9.26 -31.73 -22.33
CA GLY A 54 10.59 -31.19 -22.62
C GLY A 54 11.75 -32.04 -22.09
N GLY A 55 11.46 -33.05 -21.26
CA GLY A 55 12.47 -33.89 -20.58
C GLY A 55 13.34 -33.06 -19.64
N THR A 56 12.75 -32.10 -18.90
CA THR A 56 13.47 -31.21 -17.98
C THR A 56 12.77 -31.15 -16.62
N ASN A 57 13.57 -31.03 -15.56
CA ASN A 57 13.07 -30.84 -14.21
C ASN A 57 12.92 -29.34 -13.81
N GLU A 58 13.31 -28.45 -14.72
CA GLU A 58 13.24 -27.01 -14.48
C GLU A 58 12.45 -26.33 -15.61
N PRO A 59 11.67 -25.27 -15.31
CA PRO A 59 10.83 -24.56 -16.28
C PRO A 59 11.67 -23.60 -17.15
N VAL A 60 12.79 -24.08 -17.68
CA VAL A 60 13.76 -23.34 -18.49
C VAL A 60 14.20 -24.10 -19.73
N GLY A 61 14.73 -23.37 -20.69
CA GLY A 61 15.28 -23.97 -21.94
C GLY A 61 14.27 -24.01 -23.09
N ALA A 62 14.82 -24.13 -24.32
CA ALA A 62 14.04 -24.03 -25.55
C ALA A 62 12.94 -25.10 -25.67
N ARG A 63 13.23 -26.36 -25.24
CA ARG A 63 12.27 -27.46 -25.30
C ARG A 63 11.06 -27.20 -24.38
N TYR A 64 11.32 -26.75 -23.15
CA TYR A 64 10.27 -26.38 -22.23
C TYR A 64 9.42 -25.22 -22.78
N VAL A 65 10.06 -24.14 -23.23
CA VAL A 65 9.36 -22.94 -23.76
C VAL A 65 8.46 -23.32 -24.93
N LYS A 66 8.96 -24.16 -25.87
CA LYS A 66 8.17 -24.64 -26.99
C LYS A 66 6.97 -25.47 -26.53
N ALA A 67 7.19 -26.47 -25.67
CA ALA A 67 6.13 -27.34 -25.16
C ALA A 67 5.07 -26.54 -24.35
N PHE A 68 5.48 -25.57 -23.53
CA PHE A 68 4.57 -24.72 -22.76
C PHE A 68 3.76 -23.78 -23.67
N SER A 69 4.38 -23.19 -24.70
CA SER A 69 3.68 -22.37 -25.69
C SER A 69 2.64 -23.16 -26.48
N GLU A 70 2.97 -24.38 -26.89
CA GLU A 70 2.05 -25.29 -27.60
C GLU A 70 0.86 -25.64 -26.70
N TRP A 71 1.11 -25.95 -25.40
CA TRP A 71 0.05 -26.23 -24.45
C TRP A 71 -0.84 -25.02 -24.20
N MET A 72 -0.27 -23.82 -23.98
CA MET A 72 -1.04 -22.59 -23.82
C MET A 72 -1.90 -22.27 -25.04
N GLY A 73 -1.42 -22.56 -26.25
CA GLY A 73 -2.14 -22.34 -27.50
C GLY A 73 -3.44 -23.17 -27.62
N SER A 74 -3.59 -24.24 -26.82
CA SER A 74 -4.82 -25.02 -26.74
C SER A 74 -5.95 -24.29 -25.99
N TYR A 75 -5.66 -23.18 -25.31
CA TYR A 75 -6.60 -22.43 -24.45
C TYR A 75 -6.58 -20.94 -24.80
N SER A 76 -7.53 -20.49 -25.62
CA SER A 76 -7.53 -19.13 -26.19
C SER A 76 -7.56 -18.02 -25.12
N TRP A 77 -8.26 -18.23 -23.99
CA TRP A 77 -8.36 -17.26 -22.92
C TRP A 77 -7.02 -16.94 -22.21
N ILE A 78 -6.02 -17.86 -22.27
CA ILE A 78 -4.69 -17.62 -21.69
C ILE A 78 -3.96 -16.50 -22.44
N GLY A 79 -4.24 -16.33 -23.73
CA GLY A 79 -3.65 -15.26 -24.55
C GLY A 79 -3.97 -13.87 -24.07
N ASP A 80 -5.15 -13.68 -23.44
CA ASP A 80 -5.62 -12.40 -22.90
C ASP A 80 -4.86 -11.96 -21.63
N ILE A 81 -4.14 -12.88 -20.98
CA ILE A 81 -3.38 -12.61 -19.76
C ILE A 81 -1.91 -12.39 -20.15
N ASP A 82 -1.34 -11.26 -19.76
CA ASP A 82 0.06 -10.96 -20.04
C ASP A 82 1.03 -11.95 -19.34
N LYS A 83 2.22 -12.11 -19.95
CA LYS A 83 3.24 -13.08 -19.50
C LYS A 83 3.66 -12.87 -18.03
N ALA A 84 3.81 -11.63 -17.61
CA ALA A 84 4.25 -11.33 -16.24
C ALA A 84 3.18 -11.73 -15.22
N THR A 85 1.92 -11.42 -15.52
CA THR A 85 0.78 -11.79 -14.68
C THR A 85 0.62 -13.30 -14.60
N ARG A 86 0.77 -14.06 -15.72
CA ARG A 86 0.78 -15.52 -15.69
C ARG A 86 1.87 -16.08 -14.79
N THR A 87 3.09 -15.55 -14.89
CA THR A 87 4.21 -15.94 -14.03
C THR A 87 3.94 -15.67 -12.57
N HIS A 88 3.37 -14.50 -12.26
CA HIS A 88 3.03 -14.14 -10.87
C HIS A 88 1.86 -14.98 -10.34
N ALA A 89 0.88 -15.35 -11.16
CA ALA A 89 -0.22 -16.23 -10.76
C ALA A 89 0.29 -17.63 -10.38
N MET A 90 1.16 -18.24 -11.21
CA MET A 90 1.82 -19.51 -10.88
C MET A 90 2.63 -19.40 -9.59
N TRP A 91 3.41 -18.33 -9.45
CA TRP A 91 4.21 -18.09 -8.25
C TRP A 91 3.33 -17.94 -7.00
N CYS A 92 2.16 -17.30 -7.08
CA CYS A 92 1.23 -17.19 -5.95
C CYS A 92 0.74 -18.55 -5.48
N VAL A 93 0.51 -19.48 -6.38
CA VAL A 93 0.12 -20.86 -6.03
C VAL A 93 1.28 -21.62 -5.41
N ASP A 94 2.49 -21.47 -5.95
CA ASP A 94 3.69 -22.11 -5.41
C ASP A 94 4.02 -21.65 -3.96
N HIS A 95 3.61 -20.43 -3.59
CA HIS A 95 3.86 -19.83 -2.28
C HIS A 95 2.57 -19.59 -1.47
N LEU A 96 1.52 -20.35 -1.79
CA LEU A 96 0.20 -20.13 -1.19
C LEU A 96 0.19 -20.15 0.35
N PRO A 97 0.86 -21.11 1.03
CA PRO A 97 0.84 -21.16 2.50
C PRO A 97 1.39 -19.90 3.17
N GLU A 98 2.46 -19.33 2.61
CA GLU A 98 3.10 -18.12 3.10
C GLU A 98 2.25 -16.89 2.79
N LEU A 99 1.64 -16.85 1.60
CA LEU A 99 0.78 -15.75 1.19
C LEU A 99 -0.51 -15.70 1.98
N VAL A 100 -1.08 -16.85 2.37
CA VAL A 100 -2.24 -16.89 3.28
C VAL A 100 -1.89 -16.23 4.61
N LYS A 101 -0.78 -16.62 5.23
CA LYS A 101 -0.29 -16.01 6.48
C LYS A 101 -0.06 -14.50 6.33
N LEU A 102 0.52 -14.07 5.20
CA LEU A 102 0.72 -12.65 4.93
C LEU A 102 -0.62 -11.92 4.82
N ARG A 103 -1.61 -12.50 4.11
CA ARG A 103 -2.95 -11.92 3.94
C ARG A 103 -3.76 -11.85 5.23
N GLU A 104 -3.63 -12.83 6.12
CA GLU A 104 -4.27 -12.83 7.45
C GLU A 104 -3.85 -11.61 8.28
N ASN A 105 -2.59 -11.18 8.15
CA ASN A 105 -2.06 -10.00 8.82
C ASN A 105 -2.39 -8.67 8.14
N MET A 106 -3.11 -8.70 7.01
CA MET A 106 -3.53 -7.49 6.28
C MET A 106 -4.94 -7.05 6.69
N GLY A 107 -5.16 -5.74 6.81
CA GLY A 107 -6.50 -5.17 6.87
C GLY A 107 -7.27 -5.37 5.55
N LEU A 108 -8.61 -5.27 5.60
CA LEU A 108 -9.49 -5.49 4.45
C LEU A 108 -9.08 -4.68 3.20
N THR A 109 -8.84 -3.38 3.36
CA THR A 109 -8.43 -2.49 2.27
C THR A 109 -7.13 -2.94 1.60
N GLN A 110 -6.15 -3.41 2.39
CA GLN A 110 -4.89 -3.92 1.87
C GLN A 110 -5.07 -5.24 1.13
N ARG A 111 -5.94 -6.14 1.65
CA ARG A 111 -6.28 -7.40 0.97
C ARG A 111 -6.90 -7.15 -0.40
N LEU A 112 -7.84 -6.21 -0.49
CA LEU A 112 -8.48 -5.84 -1.76
C LEU A 112 -7.49 -5.24 -2.77
N ALA A 113 -6.56 -4.39 -2.32
CA ALA A 113 -5.50 -3.83 -3.15
C ALA A 113 -4.48 -4.89 -3.63
N CYS A 114 -4.40 -6.05 -2.95
CA CYS A 114 -3.49 -7.15 -3.26
C CYS A 114 -4.20 -8.35 -3.91
N ASN A 115 -5.39 -8.18 -4.48
CA ASN A 115 -6.09 -9.27 -5.17
C ASN A 115 -5.43 -9.66 -6.50
N HIS A 116 -4.72 -8.74 -7.15
CA HIS A 116 -3.98 -9.04 -8.37
C HIS A 116 -2.61 -9.70 -8.08
N PRO A 117 -2.17 -10.75 -8.81
CA PRO A 117 -0.92 -11.48 -8.54
C PRO A 117 0.32 -10.59 -8.48
N THR A 118 0.43 -9.62 -9.39
CA THR A 118 1.55 -8.67 -9.41
C THR A 118 1.59 -7.78 -8.17
N SER A 119 0.44 -7.34 -7.67
CA SER A 119 0.35 -6.54 -6.44
C SER A 119 0.73 -7.37 -5.23
N MET A 120 0.28 -8.64 -5.19
CA MET A 120 0.64 -9.58 -4.12
C MET A 120 2.14 -9.86 -4.13
N ARG A 121 2.75 -10.10 -5.29
CA ARG A 121 4.19 -10.30 -5.42
C ARG A 121 4.99 -9.11 -4.90
N ARG A 122 4.63 -7.89 -5.29
CA ARG A 122 5.26 -6.67 -4.80
C ARG A 122 5.15 -6.52 -3.28
N ARG A 123 3.99 -6.86 -2.72
CA ARG A 123 3.77 -6.81 -1.28
C ARG A 123 4.63 -7.82 -0.53
N TRP A 124 4.72 -9.04 -1.05
CA TRP A 124 5.61 -10.08 -0.54
C TRP A 124 7.07 -9.63 -0.56
N ASP A 125 7.58 -9.19 -1.70
CA ASP A 125 8.97 -8.73 -1.84
C ASP A 125 9.29 -7.59 -0.87
N LYS A 126 8.32 -6.71 -0.61
CA LYS A 126 8.47 -5.65 0.40
C LYS A 126 8.54 -6.22 1.81
N SER A 127 7.69 -7.18 2.16
CA SER A 127 7.72 -7.80 3.49
C SER A 127 9.03 -8.55 3.75
N GLN A 128 9.58 -9.25 2.76
CA GLN A 128 10.87 -9.92 2.88
C GLN A 128 12.01 -8.91 3.10
N LYS A 129 12.04 -7.81 2.34
CA LYS A 129 13.03 -6.74 2.54
C LYS A 129 12.92 -6.05 3.90
N GLU A 130 11.73 -6.00 4.49
CA GLU A 130 11.52 -5.48 5.84
C GLU A 130 12.05 -6.44 6.92
N LEU A 131 11.96 -7.75 6.67
CA LEU A 131 12.52 -8.80 7.55
C LEU A 131 14.04 -8.86 7.48
N ASP A 132 14.62 -8.70 6.28
CA ASP A 132 16.06 -8.76 6.04
C ASP A 132 16.80 -7.48 6.49
N LYS A 133 16.07 -6.40 6.74
CA LYS A 133 16.72 -5.22 7.31
C LYS A 133 17.24 -5.59 8.69
N PRO A 134 18.57 -5.49 8.93
CA PRO A 134 19.09 -5.60 10.28
C PRO A 134 18.24 -4.66 11.14
N LYS A 135 17.81 -5.12 12.32
CA LYS A 135 17.14 -4.26 13.30
C LYS A 135 18.11 -3.13 13.64
N SER A 136 18.24 -2.18 12.71
CA SER A 136 18.89 -0.91 13.00
C SER A 136 18.12 -0.38 14.21
N GLU A 137 18.86 -0.03 15.24
CA GLU A 137 18.40 0.61 16.47
C GLU A 137 17.13 1.38 16.16
N LYS A 138 16.05 1.03 16.85
CA LYS A 138 14.74 1.65 16.66
C LYS A 138 14.98 3.16 16.63
N LYS A 139 14.98 3.77 15.45
CA LYS A 139 14.84 5.23 15.38
C LYS A 139 13.64 5.52 16.24
N GLU A 140 13.86 6.28 17.31
CA GLU A 140 12.79 6.69 18.21
C GLU A 140 11.55 7.02 17.38
N PRO A 141 10.37 6.49 17.71
CA PRO A 141 9.19 6.79 16.94
C PRO A 141 9.07 8.31 16.86
N LYS A 142 8.76 8.83 15.68
CA LYS A 142 8.65 10.29 15.45
C LYS A 142 7.77 10.98 16.51
N SER A 143 6.83 10.25 17.12
CA SER A 143 6.04 10.71 18.27
C SER A 143 6.89 11.00 19.50
N ALA A 144 7.86 10.16 19.86
CA ALA A 144 8.72 10.38 21.02
C ALA A 144 9.70 11.55 20.81
N ALA A 145 10.19 11.74 19.58
CA ALA A 145 10.99 12.91 19.23
C ALA A 145 10.15 14.20 19.30
N LEU A 146 8.91 14.15 18.80
CA LEU A 146 7.97 15.28 18.88
C LEU A 146 7.54 15.59 20.31
N GLU A 147 7.36 14.56 21.15
CA GLU A 147 7.05 14.73 22.58
C GLU A 147 8.19 15.42 23.33
N ARG A 148 9.45 15.05 23.03
CA ARG A 148 10.62 15.74 23.61
C ARG A 148 10.74 17.18 23.13
N GLU A 149 10.47 17.45 21.85
CA GLU A 149 10.42 18.84 21.34
C GLU A 149 9.31 19.63 22.01
N LEU A 150 8.12 19.05 22.19
CA LEU A 150 7.01 19.68 22.91
C LEU A 150 7.33 19.94 24.38
N GLU A 151 7.98 19.01 25.07
CA GLU A 151 8.47 19.21 26.45
C GLU A 151 9.52 20.32 26.53
N ALA A 152 10.47 20.35 25.59
CA ALA A 152 11.49 21.39 25.53
C ALA A 152 10.88 22.79 25.31
N VAL A 153 9.93 22.89 24.37
CA VAL A 153 9.18 24.15 24.10
C VAL A 153 8.34 24.55 25.30
N ALA A 154 7.70 23.60 25.98
CA ALA A 154 6.92 23.87 27.20
C ALA A 154 7.81 24.36 28.33
N ALA A 155 8.96 23.75 28.55
CA ALA A 155 9.94 24.17 29.54
C ALA A 155 10.50 25.59 29.24
N GLU A 156 10.75 25.90 27.96
CA GLU A 156 11.20 27.21 27.53
C GLU A 156 10.10 28.28 27.74
N ARG A 157 8.86 27.95 27.38
CA ARG A 157 7.67 28.79 27.65
C ARG A 157 7.55 29.10 29.15
N ASP A 158 7.66 28.10 30.02
CA ASP A 158 7.49 28.26 31.45
C ASP A 158 8.65 29.07 32.05
N LYS A 159 9.86 28.95 31.52
CA LYS A 159 11.02 29.78 31.85
C LYS A 159 10.77 31.26 31.51
N TRP A 160 10.22 31.52 30.33
CA TRP A 160 9.88 32.89 29.92
C TRP A 160 8.73 33.45 30.72
N LYS A 161 7.72 32.63 31.06
CA LYS A 161 6.60 33.03 31.94
C LYS A 161 7.10 33.42 33.32
N HIS A 162 7.96 32.63 33.92
CA HIS A 162 8.55 32.91 35.23
C HIS A 162 9.42 34.17 35.23
N LYS A 163 10.14 34.39 34.13
CA LYS A 163 10.93 35.61 33.94
C LYS A 163 10.03 36.86 33.84
N ALA A 164 8.93 36.77 33.06
CA ALA A 164 7.95 37.84 32.92
C ALA A 164 7.24 38.16 34.22
N GLU A 165 6.89 37.15 35.02
CA GLU A 165 6.31 37.31 36.35
C GLU A 165 7.28 37.99 37.35
N LYS A 166 8.58 37.68 37.26
CA LYS A 166 9.61 38.22 38.14
C LYS A 166 9.98 39.66 37.79
N ASP A 167 9.93 40.01 36.51
CA ASP A 167 10.28 41.36 36.02
C ASP A 167 9.10 42.35 36.12
N GLY A 168 7.93 41.92 36.65
CA GLY A 168 6.76 42.79 36.88
C GLY A 168 6.17 43.37 35.59
N SER A 169 6.60 42.95 34.44
CA SER A 169 6.07 43.39 33.17
C SER A 169 4.83 42.59 32.82
N LEU A 170 3.66 43.05 33.14
CA LEU A 170 2.47 42.68 32.37
C LEU A 170 2.81 42.82 30.89
N PHE A 171 2.51 41.79 30.11
CA PHE A 171 2.69 41.77 28.65
C PHE A 171 2.00 42.99 28.04
N ASP A 172 2.71 44.07 27.95
CA ASP A 172 2.35 45.12 27.03
C ASP A 172 2.72 44.58 25.65
N LEU A 173 1.73 44.21 24.85
CA LEU A 173 1.90 43.76 23.46
C LEU A 173 2.50 44.95 22.71
N LYS A 174 3.81 45.14 22.83
CA LYS A 174 4.57 46.14 22.08
C LYS A 174 4.35 45.91 20.60
N GLN A 175 4.23 46.97 19.84
CA GLN A 175 4.10 46.93 18.37
C GLN A 175 5.13 45.98 17.71
N ASP A 176 6.29 45.81 18.30
CA ASP A 176 7.35 44.89 17.83
C ASP A 176 6.93 43.41 17.88
N THR A 177 6.15 42.99 18.88
CA THR A 177 5.66 41.61 18.96
C THR A 177 4.64 41.30 17.84
N VAL A 178 3.77 42.28 17.54
CA VAL A 178 2.80 42.15 16.44
C VAL A 178 3.51 42.10 15.08
N LYS A 179 4.55 42.93 14.89
CA LYS A 179 5.36 42.88 13.65
C LYS A 179 6.09 41.54 13.46
N ILE A 180 6.66 40.98 14.52
CA ILE A 180 7.33 39.69 14.48
C ILE A 180 6.33 38.57 14.16
N ILE A 181 5.18 38.56 14.80
CA ILE A 181 4.10 37.59 14.51
C ILE A 181 3.64 37.72 13.05
N ALA A 182 3.38 38.95 12.59
CA ALA A 182 2.96 39.19 11.22
C ALA A 182 4.02 38.74 10.18
N ALA A 183 5.30 39.02 10.44
CA ALA A 183 6.39 38.58 9.56
C ALA A 183 6.52 37.04 9.52
N THR A 184 6.38 36.37 10.67
CA THR A 184 6.42 34.90 10.76
C THR A 184 5.24 34.26 10.02
N ILE A 185 4.05 34.81 10.15
CA ILE A 185 2.87 34.35 9.41
C ILE A 185 3.08 34.56 7.90
N ALA A 186 3.57 35.75 7.49
CA ALA A 186 3.79 36.08 6.09
C ALA A 186 4.85 35.20 5.42
N SER A 187 5.89 34.79 6.15
CA SER A 187 6.94 33.91 5.60
C SER A 187 6.53 32.44 5.48
N ASN A 188 5.54 31.98 6.26
CA ASN A 188 5.15 30.57 6.35
C ASN A 188 3.80 30.24 5.69
N MET A 189 3.08 31.23 5.19
CA MET A 189 1.76 31.04 4.56
C MET A 189 1.75 31.46 3.09
N SER A 190 1.01 30.71 2.27
CA SER A 190 0.75 31.12 0.89
C SER A 190 -0.10 32.40 0.83
N ILE A 191 0.05 33.20 -0.22
CA ILE A 191 -0.67 34.47 -0.39
C ILE A 191 -2.20 34.31 -0.35
N TYR A 192 -2.72 33.16 -0.78
CA TYR A 192 -4.15 32.84 -0.71
C TYR A 192 -4.61 32.67 0.74
N ARG A 193 -3.86 31.92 1.55
CA ARG A 193 -4.15 31.73 2.98
C ARG A 193 -4.01 33.01 3.78
N LEU A 194 -3.04 33.86 3.45
CA LEU A 194 -2.90 35.20 4.06
C LEU A 194 -4.12 36.08 3.78
N ARG A 195 -4.66 36.02 2.56
CA ARG A 195 -5.87 36.77 2.21
C ARG A 195 -7.10 36.28 2.98
N ASP A 196 -7.23 34.97 3.16
CA ASP A 196 -8.35 34.38 3.93
C ASP A 196 -8.23 34.71 5.43
N LEU A 197 -7.02 34.66 5.99
CA LEU A 197 -6.73 35.04 7.36
C LEU A 197 -7.05 36.53 7.58
N HIS A 198 -6.66 37.41 6.66
CA HIS A 198 -6.97 38.84 6.73
C HIS A 198 -8.48 39.11 6.73
N LYS A 199 -9.26 38.42 5.90
CA LYS A 199 -10.71 38.50 5.86
C LYS A 199 -11.35 38.05 7.19
N ALA A 200 -10.88 36.92 7.74
CA ALA A 200 -11.37 36.39 9.00
C ALA A 200 -11.08 37.33 10.18
N LEU A 201 -9.87 37.90 10.25
CA LEU A 201 -9.49 38.85 11.25
C LEU A 201 -10.30 40.17 11.16
N ALA A 202 -10.52 40.67 9.95
CA ALA A 202 -11.34 41.86 9.75
C ALA A 202 -12.78 41.66 10.23
N ALA A 203 -13.39 40.52 9.93
CA ALA A 203 -14.73 40.17 10.39
C ALA A 203 -14.81 40.08 11.92
N GLU A 204 -13.80 39.49 12.57
CA GLU A 204 -13.76 39.36 14.02
C GLU A 204 -13.57 40.73 14.73
N ILE A 205 -12.74 41.61 14.17
CA ILE A 205 -12.58 42.99 14.66
C ILE A 205 -13.91 43.73 14.62
N GLU A 206 -14.67 43.63 13.54
CA GLU A 206 -15.98 44.28 13.45
C GLU A 206 -16.99 43.68 14.45
N ARG A 207 -16.94 42.36 14.69
CA ARG A 207 -17.75 41.68 15.70
C ARG A 207 -17.44 42.20 17.11
N VAL A 208 -16.16 42.32 17.45
CA VAL A 208 -15.72 42.83 18.76
C VAL A 208 -16.14 44.29 18.96
N LYS A 209 -15.97 45.14 17.93
CA LYS A 209 -16.41 46.53 17.98
C LYS A 209 -17.93 46.66 18.19
N ALA A 210 -18.71 45.80 17.51
CA ALA A 210 -20.17 45.78 17.69
C ALA A 210 -20.55 45.35 19.10
N ALA A 211 -19.90 44.34 19.67
CA ALA A 211 -20.12 43.90 21.04
C ALA A 211 -19.76 44.97 22.09
N GLN A 212 -18.66 45.71 21.88
CA GLN A 212 -18.27 46.81 22.74
C GLN A 212 -19.26 48.01 22.71
N LYS A 213 -19.88 48.27 21.55
CA LYS A 213 -20.91 49.30 21.42
C LYS A 213 -22.24 48.94 22.11
N GLN A 214 -22.51 47.67 22.31
CA GLN A 214 -23.72 47.18 22.98
C GLN A 214 -23.55 47.09 24.50
N ALA A 215 -22.32 47.10 24.99
CA ALA A 215 -21.98 46.95 26.41
C ALA A 215 -21.73 48.31 27.12
N GLY A 216 -21.72 49.45 26.40
CA GLY A 216 -21.60 50.82 26.94
C GLY A 216 -22.82 51.64 26.63
#